data_0789498597f2ee1982232a200868757a
#
_entry.id   0789498597f2ee1982232a200868757a
#
_cell.length_a   1.000
_cell.length_b   1.000
_cell.length_c   1.000
_cell.angle_alpha   90.00
_cell.angle_beta   90.00
_cell.angle_gamma   90.00
#
_symmetry.space_group_name_H-M   'P 1'
#
loop_
_entity.id
_entity.type
_entity.pdbx_description
1 polymer ?
#
loop_
_entity_poly.entity_id
_entity_poly.type
_entity_poly.pdbx_seq_one_letter_code
_entity_poly.pdbx_strand_id
1 'polypeptide(L)'
;MRDYLSRLIVHATLSPPILLSMVFYVDKLCAMYPSFTISSLTVHRFLITAATVAAKGLSDSFWTNSLYARVGGVSVRELALLELEFLRRLDWRIVPKPEVLVDYYKGLVERGSGFVMEREPETTTQAISNDALSPTGSATGIHTNQPSS
;
A
#
# COMPACT_ATOMS: atom_id res chain seq x y z
N MET A 1 3.67 0.26 16.79
CA MET A 1 3.78 0.88 15.47
C MET A 1 3.12 0.06 14.35
N ARG A 2 3.41 -1.21 14.26
CA ARG A 2 2.82 -2.09 13.24
C ARG A 2 1.30 -2.02 13.22
N ASP A 3 0.66 -2.10 14.38
CA ASP A 3 -0.80 -2.05 14.46
C ASP A 3 -1.38 -0.71 14.06
N TYR A 4 -0.68 0.38 14.37
CA TYR A 4 -1.07 1.72 13.96
C TYR A 4 -1.01 1.86 12.43
N LEU A 5 0.08 1.42 11.82
CA LEU A 5 0.24 1.49 10.38
C LEU A 5 -0.78 0.60 9.67
N SER A 6 -1.03 -0.60 10.18
CA SER A 6 -2.07 -1.50 9.66
C SER A 6 -3.45 -0.84 9.71
N ARG A 7 -3.76 -0.16 10.81
CA ARG A 7 -5.01 0.57 10.95
C ARG A 7 -5.13 1.69 9.92
N LEU A 8 -4.06 2.45 9.69
CA LEU A 8 -4.06 3.49 8.66
C LEU A 8 -4.28 2.90 7.26
N ILE A 9 -3.61 1.81 6.94
CA ILE A 9 -3.73 1.17 5.62
C ILE A 9 -5.16 0.71 5.38
N VAL A 10 -5.77 0.07 6.36
CA VAL A 10 -7.12 -0.49 6.22
C VAL A 10 -8.18 0.59 6.22
N HIS A 11 -8.13 1.50 7.18
CA HIS A 11 -9.22 2.46 7.40
C HIS A 11 -9.10 3.73 6.58
N ALA A 12 -7.90 4.12 6.20
CA ALA A 12 -7.67 5.26 5.33
C ALA A 12 -7.42 4.85 3.87
N THR A 13 -7.52 3.57 3.57
CA THR A 13 -7.36 3.01 2.21
C THR A 13 -6.10 3.51 1.50
N LEU A 14 -4.96 3.37 2.16
CA LEU A 14 -3.69 3.83 1.61
C LEU A 14 -3.22 2.89 0.50
N SER A 15 -3.05 3.42 -0.69
CA SER A 15 -2.53 2.67 -1.83
C SER A 15 -0.99 2.61 -1.80
N PRO A 16 -0.37 1.68 -2.55
CA PRO A 16 1.09 1.62 -2.61
C PRO A 16 1.78 2.93 -3.00
N PRO A 17 1.31 3.71 -3.99
CA PRO A 17 1.92 5.01 -4.27
C PRO A 17 1.89 5.98 -3.10
N ILE A 18 0.82 5.97 -2.31
CA ILE A 18 0.72 6.80 -1.11
C ILE A 18 1.76 6.37 -0.08
N LEU A 19 1.88 5.07 0.17
CA LEU A 19 2.87 4.53 1.11
C LEU A 19 4.30 4.85 0.69
N LEU A 20 4.61 4.71 -0.60
CA LEU A 20 5.93 5.05 -1.14
C LEU A 20 6.21 6.55 -1.02
N SER A 21 5.20 7.39 -1.22
CA SER A 21 5.35 8.83 -1.03
C SER A 21 5.62 9.20 0.42
N MET A 22 5.05 8.49 1.38
CA MET A 22 5.36 8.67 2.79
C MET A 22 6.85 8.41 3.08
N VAL A 23 7.41 7.35 2.49
CA VAL A 23 8.85 7.06 2.59
C VAL A 23 9.68 8.18 1.95
N PHE A 24 9.27 8.66 0.80
CA PHE A 24 9.92 9.79 0.14
C PHE A 24 9.94 11.03 1.03
N TYR A 25 8.84 11.32 1.74
CA TYR A 25 8.79 12.46 2.64
C TYR A 25 9.78 12.32 3.81
N VAL A 26 9.92 11.11 4.35
CA VAL A 26 10.92 10.85 5.40
C VAL A 26 12.32 11.17 4.88
N ASP A 27 12.69 10.62 3.74
CA ASP A 27 14.01 10.82 3.16
C ASP A 27 14.28 12.29 2.87
N LYS A 28 13.29 12.97 2.32
CA LYS A 28 13.42 14.39 1.98
C LYS A 28 13.59 15.26 3.22
N LEU A 29 12.81 15.01 4.25
CA LEU A 29 12.92 15.74 5.51
C LEU A 29 14.26 15.47 6.19
N CYS A 30 14.72 14.24 6.18
CA CYS A 30 16.04 13.90 6.73
C CYS A 30 17.18 14.59 5.98
N ALA A 31 17.05 14.72 4.66
CA ALA A 31 18.05 15.41 3.84
C ALA A 31 18.05 16.92 4.05
N MET A 32 16.87 17.53 4.20
CA MET A 32 16.73 18.98 4.35
C MET A 32 17.00 19.45 5.78
N TYR A 33 16.70 18.61 6.76
CA TYR A 33 16.82 18.95 8.17
C TYR A 33 17.66 17.90 8.89
N PRO A 34 18.99 18.11 9.02
CA PRO A 34 19.86 17.10 9.62
C PRO A 34 19.50 16.73 11.06
N SER A 35 18.84 17.63 11.78
CA SER A 35 18.38 17.36 13.14
C SER A 35 17.01 16.69 13.20
N PHE A 36 16.39 16.43 12.06
CA PHE A 36 15.09 15.79 12.03
C PHE A 36 15.21 14.32 12.44
N THR A 37 14.48 13.97 13.48
CA THR A 37 14.43 12.59 13.97
C THR A 37 12.99 12.19 14.22
N ILE A 38 12.68 10.95 13.91
CA ILE A 38 11.37 10.37 14.23
C ILE A 38 11.55 9.52 15.48
N SER A 39 10.95 9.96 16.58
CA SER A 39 10.97 9.20 17.82
C SER A 39 9.67 8.40 17.97
N SER A 40 9.65 7.47 18.92
CA SER A 40 8.45 6.72 19.24
C SER A 40 7.28 7.61 19.69
N LEU A 41 7.57 8.82 20.19
CA LEU A 41 6.54 9.77 20.62
C LEU A 41 5.93 10.55 19.46
N THR A 42 6.68 10.75 18.37
CA THR A 42 6.25 11.59 17.25
C THR A 42 5.86 10.79 16.01
N VAL A 43 6.20 9.51 15.97
CA VAL A 43 6.01 8.68 14.78
C VAL A 43 4.53 8.58 14.35
N HIS A 44 3.61 8.47 15.29
CA HIS A 44 2.19 8.35 14.97
C HIS A 44 1.66 9.65 14.34
N ARG A 45 2.01 10.79 14.91
CA ARG A 45 1.64 12.09 14.33
C ARG A 45 2.26 12.28 12.96
N PHE A 46 3.50 11.85 12.80
CA PHE A 46 4.18 11.91 11.51
C PHE A 46 3.45 11.03 10.47
N LEU A 47 3.15 9.79 10.81
CA LEU A 47 2.52 8.85 9.89
C LEU A 47 1.15 9.33 9.43
N ILE A 48 0.29 9.80 10.34
CA ILE A 48 -1.03 10.28 9.93
C ILE A 48 -0.93 11.55 9.09
N THR A 49 -0.01 12.43 9.40
CA THR A 49 0.19 13.65 8.63
C THR A 49 0.71 13.34 7.23
N ALA A 50 1.71 12.48 7.13
CA ALA A 50 2.27 12.04 5.85
C ALA A 50 1.22 11.34 4.99
N ALA A 51 0.42 10.47 5.59
CA ALA A 51 -0.67 9.78 4.89
C ALA A 51 -1.72 10.76 4.36
N THR A 52 -2.12 11.73 5.17
CA THR A 52 -3.09 12.75 4.78
C THR A 52 -2.58 13.60 3.63
N VAL A 53 -1.35 14.08 3.72
CA VAL A 53 -0.73 14.90 2.68
C VAL A 53 -0.57 14.10 1.38
N ALA A 54 -0.08 12.87 1.48
CA ALA A 54 0.10 12.02 0.31
C ALA A 54 -1.24 11.69 -0.36
N ALA A 55 -2.25 11.37 0.41
CA ALA A 55 -3.58 11.07 -0.11
C ALA A 55 -4.18 12.28 -0.86
N LYS A 56 -4.07 13.46 -0.27
CA LYS A 56 -4.57 14.69 -0.92
C LYS A 56 -3.78 15.06 -2.18
N GLY A 57 -2.49 14.79 -2.20
CA GLY A 57 -1.64 15.12 -3.33
C GLY A 57 -1.69 14.14 -4.49
N LEU A 58 -2.01 12.86 -4.22
CA LEU A 58 -1.88 11.80 -5.19
C LEU A 58 -3.18 11.10 -5.57
N SER A 59 -4.22 11.28 -4.80
CA SER A 59 -5.50 10.63 -5.06
C SER A 59 -6.54 11.63 -5.53
N ASP A 60 -7.35 11.21 -6.50
CA ASP A 60 -8.50 12.01 -6.95
C ASP A 60 -9.62 12.00 -5.93
N SER A 61 -9.68 10.95 -5.13
CA SER A 61 -10.65 10.87 -4.06
C SER A 61 -9.93 10.58 -2.75
N PHE A 62 -10.15 11.43 -1.78
CA PHE A 62 -9.55 11.31 -0.46
C PHE A 62 -10.60 11.62 0.60
N TRP A 63 -10.35 11.12 1.81
CA TRP A 63 -11.26 11.30 2.92
C TRP A 63 -11.15 12.69 3.52
N THR A 64 -12.13 13.04 4.34
CA THR A 64 -12.09 14.31 5.07
C THR A 64 -11.04 14.28 6.17
N ASN A 65 -10.61 15.47 6.60
CA ASN A 65 -9.71 15.58 7.74
C ASN A 65 -10.30 14.95 9.00
N SER A 66 -11.60 15.00 9.15
CA SER A 66 -12.29 14.36 10.28
C SER A 66 -12.06 12.87 10.32
N LEU A 67 -12.11 12.19 9.17
CA LEU A 67 -11.84 10.76 9.12
C LEU A 67 -10.38 10.44 9.38
N TYR A 68 -9.46 11.15 8.75
CA TYR A 68 -8.02 10.95 8.99
C TYR A 68 -7.66 11.20 10.45
N ALA A 69 -8.18 12.24 11.05
CA ALA A 69 -7.95 12.56 12.44
C ALA A 69 -8.46 11.44 13.36
N ARG A 70 -9.64 10.91 13.07
CA ARG A 70 -10.21 9.80 13.83
C ARG A 70 -9.35 8.54 13.74
N VAL A 71 -8.95 8.17 12.53
CA VAL A 71 -8.10 7.00 12.32
C VAL A 71 -6.73 7.18 12.97
N GLY A 72 -6.18 8.37 12.87
CA GLY A 72 -4.87 8.69 13.44
C GLY A 72 -4.87 8.90 14.95
N GLY A 73 -6.04 9.12 15.55
CA GLY A 73 -6.12 9.36 16.98
C GLY A 73 -5.70 10.78 17.39
N VAL A 74 -5.89 11.76 16.51
CA VAL A 74 -5.61 13.17 16.77
C VAL A 74 -6.88 14.00 16.56
N SER A 75 -6.89 15.25 17.06
CA SER A 75 -8.01 16.15 16.78
C SER A 75 -7.93 16.69 15.36
N VAL A 76 -9.06 17.10 14.80
CA VAL A 76 -9.10 17.72 13.46
C VAL A 76 -8.23 18.97 13.42
N ARG A 77 -8.26 19.78 14.47
CA ARG A 77 -7.45 20.99 14.57
C ARG A 77 -5.96 20.67 14.62
N GLU A 78 -5.58 19.66 15.40
CA GLU A 78 -4.19 19.22 15.49
C GLU A 78 -3.71 18.71 14.12
N LEU A 79 -4.51 17.90 13.44
CA LEU A 79 -4.16 17.41 12.12
C LEU A 79 -3.97 18.54 11.12
N ALA A 80 -4.83 19.55 11.13
CA ALA A 80 -4.70 20.70 10.24
C ALA A 80 -3.38 21.46 10.46
N LEU A 81 -3.00 21.64 11.71
CA LEU A 81 -1.74 22.31 12.06
C LEU A 81 -0.52 21.47 11.66
N LEU A 82 -0.57 20.17 11.91
CA LEU A 82 0.47 19.24 11.51
C LEU A 82 0.64 19.20 9.98
N GLU A 83 -0.46 19.18 9.26
CA GLU A 83 -0.46 19.18 7.80
C GLU A 83 0.20 20.46 7.26
N LEU A 84 -0.16 21.61 7.79
CA LEU A 84 0.40 22.88 7.36
C LEU A 84 1.91 22.95 7.62
N GLU A 85 2.34 22.53 8.79
CA GLU A 85 3.76 22.49 9.14
C GLU A 85 4.53 21.53 8.25
N PHE A 86 3.94 20.38 7.96
CA PHE A 86 4.52 19.36 7.08
C PHE A 86 4.72 19.91 5.66
N LEU A 87 3.71 20.57 5.12
CA LEU A 87 3.78 21.19 3.80
C LEU A 87 4.85 22.28 3.73
N ARG A 88 4.95 23.11 4.75
CA ARG A 88 5.99 24.14 4.82
C ARG A 88 7.39 23.53 4.81
N ARG A 89 7.59 22.49 5.60
CA ARG A 89 8.89 21.83 5.70
C ARG A 89 9.29 21.12 4.41
N LEU A 90 8.32 20.63 3.65
CA LEU A 90 8.56 20.02 2.33
C LEU A 90 8.60 21.04 1.20
N ASP A 91 8.47 22.33 1.52
CA ASP A 91 8.43 23.41 0.52
C ASP A 91 7.33 23.16 -0.52
N TRP A 92 6.19 22.62 -0.08
CA TRP A 92 5.00 22.29 -0.88
C TRP A 92 5.25 21.27 -2.01
N ARG A 93 6.42 20.63 -2.03
CA ARG A 93 6.78 19.64 -3.03
C ARG A 93 6.42 18.25 -2.54
N ILE A 94 5.15 17.91 -2.66
CA ILE A 94 4.60 16.68 -2.09
C ILE A 94 4.35 15.59 -3.11
N VAL A 95 4.46 15.88 -4.41
CA VAL A 95 4.25 14.88 -5.45
C VAL A 95 5.62 14.43 -5.97
N PRO A 96 6.07 13.21 -5.62
CA PRO A 96 7.32 12.69 -6.17
C PRO A 96 7.17 12.37 -7.65
N LYS A 97 8.27 12.44 -8.38
CA LYS A 97 8.27 12.00 -9.77
C LYS A 97 8.03 10.50 -9.85
N PRO A 98 7.35 9.99 -10.90
CA PRO A 98 7.09 8.56 -11.03
C PRO A 98 8.35 7.70 -10.97
N GLU A 99 9.46 8.19 -11.51
CA GLU A 99 10.73 7.48 -11.49
C GLU A 99 11.25 7.27 -10.07
N VAL A 100 11.05 8.27 -9.22
CA VAL A 100 11.45 8.20 -7.81
C VAL A 100 10.65 7.13 -7.08
N LEU A 101 9.35 7.05 -7.32
CA LEU A 101 8.50 6.01 -6.72
C LEU A 101 8.91 4.62 -7.16
N VAL A 102 9.26 4.45 -8.44
CA VAL A 102 9.75 3.18 -8.97
C VAL A 102 11.06 2.78 -8.29
N ASP A 103 11.97 3.73 -8.09
CA ASP A 103 13.24 3.46 -7.42
C ASP A 103 13.03 3.04 -5.96
N TYR A 104 12.12 3.69 -5.25
CA TYR A 104 11.76 3.27 -3.88
C TYR A 104 11.16 1.87 -3.85
N TYR A 105 10.29 1.57 -4.78
CA TYR A 105 9.69 0.25 -4.89
C TYR A 105 10.75 -0.83 -5.11
N LYS A 106 11.65 -0.60 -6.06
CA LYS A 106 12.77 -1.52 -6.33
C LYS A 106 13.65 -1.71 -5.09
N GLY A 107 14.01 -0.63 -4.44
CA GLY A 107 14.82 -0.69 -3.22
C GLY A 107 14.16 -1.48 -2.10
N LEU A 108 12.85 -1.37 -1.95
CA LEU A 108 12.10 -2.15 -0.97
C LEU A 108 12.07 -3.63 -1.32
N VAL A 109 11.89 -3.96 -2.60
CA VAL A 109 11.89 -5.34 -3.07
C VAL A 109 13.28 -5.98 -2.85
N GLU A 110 14.34 -5.27 -3.15
CA GLU A 110 15.71 -5.76 -2.96
C GLU A 110 16.04 -5.99 -1.48
N ARG A 111 15.63 -5.07 -0.61
CA ARG A 111 15.83 -5.22 0.84
C ARG A 111 14.95 -6.31 1.42
N GLY A 112 13.82 -6.57 0.80
CA GLY A 112 12.88 -7.60 1.20
C GLY A 112 13.14 -8.95 0.57
N SER A 113 14.36 -9.25 0.15
CA SER A 113 14.66 -10.50 -0.53
C SER A 113 14.37 -11.76 0.29
N GLY A 114 14.07 -11.63 1.56
CA GLY A 114 13.56 -12.71 2.39
C GLY A 114 12.04 -12.89 2.32
N PHE A 115 11.34 -11.98 1.70
CA PHE A 115 9.91 -12.09 1.50
C PHE A 115 9.69 -12.44 0.03
N VAL A 116 9.21 -13.65 -0.20
CA VAL A 116 8.79 -14.05 -1.53
C VAL A 116 7.56 -13.21 -1.85
N MET A 117 7.66 -12.37 -2.86
CA MET A 117 6.46 -11.77 -3.41
C MET A 117 5.61 -12.92 -3.91
N GLU A 118 4.46 -13.09 -3.30
CA GLU A 118 3.46 -13.96 -3.85
C GLU A 118 3.18 -13.45 -5.25
N ARG A 119 3.62 -14.20 -6.22
CA ARG A 119 3.19 -14.00 -7.57
C ARG A 119 1.74 -14.42 -7.61
N GLU A 120 0.87 -13.45 -7.51
CA GLU A 120 -0.50 -13.74 -7.79
C GLU A 120 -0.62 -14.15 -9.24
N PRO A 121 -1.53 -14.71 -9.54
CA PRO A 121 -2.49 -15.66 -9.84
C PRO A 121 -2.22 -16.47 -11.10
N GLU A 122 -1.04 -16.46 -11.63
CA GLU A 122 -0.74 -17.30 -12.78
C GLU A 122 -0.96 -18.78 -12.47
N THR A 123 -0.67 -19.14 -11.23
CA THR A 123 -0.87 -20.52 -10.81
C THR A 123 -2.33 -20.90 -10.70
N THR A 124 -3.16 -19.97 -10.33
CA THR A 124 -4.58 -20.23 -10.22
C THR A 124 -5.20 -20.49 -11.59
N THR A 125 -4.78 -19.74 -12.57
CA THR A 125 -5.27 -19.93 -13.93
C THR A 125 -4.83 -21.28 -14.49
N GLN A 126 -3.59 -21.66 -14.22
CA GLN A 126 -3.12 -22.97 -14.67
C GLN A 126 -3.84 -24.11 -13.97
N ALA A 127 -4.10 -23.96 -12.70
CA ALA A 127 -4.83 -24.97 -11.97
C ALA A 127 -6.24 -25.14 -12.50
N ILE A 128 -6.90 -24.06 -12.82
CA ILE A 128 -8.21 -24.12 -13.40
C ILE A 128 -8.20 -24.78 -14.79
N SER A 129 -7.20 -24.48 -15.57
CA SER A 129 -7.06 -25.10 -16.87
C SER A 129 -6.84 -26.60 -16.76
N ASN A 130 -6.03 -27.02 -15.84
CA ASN A 130 -5.79 -28.44 -15.65
C ASN A 130 -7.02 -29.17 -15.15
N ASP A 131 -7.75 -28.54 -14.27
CA ASP A 131 -8.99 -29.14 -13.81
C ASP A 131 -10.02 -29.23 -14.90
N ALA A 132 -10.04 -28.26 -15.77
CA ALA A 132 -10.96 -28.31 -16.90
C ALA A 132 -10.64 -29.43 -17.89
N LEU A 133 -9.40 -29.82 -17.97
CA LEU A 133 -9.01 -30.91 -18.84
C LEU A 133 -9.28 -32.28 -18.24
N SER A 134 -9.35 -32.38 -16.96
CA SER A 134 -9.55 -33.65 -16.33
C SER A 134 -10.81 -34.39 -16.71
N PRO A 135 -11.93 -33.72 -16.77
CA PRO A 135 -13.18 -34.45 -17.00
C PRO A 135 -13.28 -35.09 -18.36
N THR A 136 -12.56 -34.61 -19.32
CA THR A 136 -12.76 -35.10 -20.66
C THR A 136 -12.25 -36.51 -20.86
N GLY A 137 -11.32 -36.90 -20.05
CA GLY A 137 -10.75 -38.20 -20.21
C GLY A 137 -11.61 -39.29 -19.68
N SER A 138 -12.54 -39.01 -18.89
CA SER A 138 -13.29 -40.06 -18.26
C SER A 138 -14.58 -40.38 -18.98
N ALA A 139 -14.94 -39.58 -19.92
CA ALA A 139 -16.22 -39.78 -20.50
C ALA A 139 -16.27 -40.90 -21.50
N THR A 140 -15.15 -41.41 -21.87
CA THR A 140 -15.21 -42.30 -22.96
C THR A 140 -15.42 -43.71 -22.61
N GLY A 141 -15.44 -43.97 -21.41
CA GLY A 141 -15.48 -45.35 -21.03
C GLY A 141 -16.79 -46.03 -21.05
N ILE A 142 -17.79 -45.38 -21.46
CA ILE A 142 -18.94 -45.97 -21.32
C ILE A 142 -19.56 -46.41 -22.43
N HIS A 143 -19.36 -47.37 -23.01
CA HIS A 143 -20.19 -47.82 -23.84
C HIS A 143 -20.63 -49.03 -23.40
N THR A 144 -21.66 -49.24 -23.27
CA THR A 144 -22.13 -50.42 -22.94
C THR A 144 -22.57 -51.08 -24.02
N ASN A 145 -22.09 -52.06 -24.25
CA ASN A 145 -22.57 -52.82 -25.17
C ASN A 145 -23.67 -53.50 -24.69
N GLN A 146 -24.61 -53.67 -25.27
CA GLN A 146 -25.69 -54.30 -25.08
C GLN A 146 -25.69 -55.57 -25.61
N PRO A 147 -25.87 -56.48 -25.02
CA PRO A 147 -25.96 -57.76 -25.56
C PRO A 147 -27.29 -57.94 -26.17
N SER A 148 -27.27 -58.28 -27.26
CA SER A 148 -28.44 -58.68 -27.85
C SER A 148 -28.69 -60.08 -27.64
N SER A 149 -29.65 -60.46 -27.41
CA SER A 149 -29.92 -61.85 -27.32
C SER A 149 -31.12 -62.27 -28.21
#